data_50448e90a4282aac6028031243b4bf77
#
_entry.id   50448e90a4282aac6028031243b4bf77
#
_cell.length_a   1.000
_cell.length_b   1.000
_cell.length_c   1.000
_cell.angle_alpha   90.00
_cell.angle_beta   90.00
_cell.angle_gamma   90.00
#
_symmetry.space_group_name_H-M   'P 1'
#
loop_
_entity.id
_entity.type
_entity.pdbx_description
1 polymer ?
#
loop_
_entity_poly.entity_id
_entity_poly.type
_entity_poly.pdbx_seq_one_letter_code
_entity_poly.pdbx_strand_id
1 'polypeptide(L)'
;MDWADTPEQAAFRQEVRRFIDEGLPAYYKGVAANGGDLGGEGGWQTDRFLGSPEAKAAALEWEKKVSDRGWVAPHWPKEYGGAGMSSMEQFILKQEMAETGAPEVGGQGVAMLGPTVIAHGTEEQKKRFLPATLACEMVWCQGYSEPGAGSDLASLQTRGVRDGDEWVV
;
A
#
# COMPACT_ATOMS: atom_id res chain seq x y z
N MET A 1 -22.70 -5.67 -22.13
CA MET A 1 -21.54 -4.78 -21.97
C MET A 1 -20.33 -5.66 -22.21
N ASP A 2 -19.50 -5.33 -23.18
CA ASP A 2 -18.30 -6.12 -23.47
C ASP A 2 -17.19 -5.63 -22.52
N TRP A 3 -16.68 -6.56 -21.72
CA TRP A 3 -15.63 -6.28 -20.72
C TRP A 3 -14.24 -6.74 -21.21
N ALA A 4 -14.07 -6.87 -22.54
CA ALA A 4 -12.79 -7.24 -23.11
C ALA A 4 -11.78 -6.08 -22.94
N ASP A 5 -10.55 -6.43 -22.56
CA ASP A 5 -9.44 -5.47 -22.52
C ASP A 5 -9.19 -4.88 -23.92
N THR A 6 -8.84 -3.59 -23.99
CA THR A 6 -8.20 -3.05 -25.19
C THR A 6 -6.83 -3.69 -25.42
N PRO A 7 -6.25 -3.59 -26.64
CA PRO A 7 -4.90 -4.12 -26.88
C PRO A 7 -3.85 -3.59 -25.88
N GLU A 8 -3.92 -2.32 -25.51
CA GLU A 8 -3.02 -1.69 -24.53
C GLU A 8 -3.23 -2.25 -23.13
N GLN A 9 -4.49 -2.43 -22.71
CA GLN A 9 -4.85 -3.03 -21.42
C GLN A 9 -4.39 -4.48 -21.34
N ALA A 10 -4.61 -5.26 -22.41
CA ALA A 10 -4.16 -6.64 -22.49
C ALA A 10 -2.63 -6.75 -22.41
N ALA A 11 -1.91 -5.84 -23.07
CA ALA A 11 -0.45 -5.79 -23.01
C ALA A 11 0.06 -5.48 -21.60
N PHE A 12 -0.57 -4.48 -20.91
CA PHE A 12 -0.22 -4.15 -19.55
C PHE A 12 -0.54 -5.29 -18.58
N ARG A 13 -1.69 -5.96 -18.73
CA ARG A 13 -2.04 -7.15 -17.95
C ARG A 13 -0.99 -8.26 -18.09
N GLN A 14 -0.51 -8.52 -19.30
CA GLN A 14 0.55 -9.49 -19.52
C GLN A 14 1.88 -9.07 -18.88
N GLU A 15 2.19 -7.78 -18.89
CA GLU A 15 3.35 -7.24 -18.17
C GLU A 15 3.26 -7.49 -16.68
N VAL A 16 2.11 -7.18 -16.06
CA VAL A 16 1.86 -7.40 -14.63
C VAL A 16 1.97 -8.88 -14.28
N ARG A 17 1.33 -9.76 -15.05
CA ARG A 17 1.43 -11.23 -14.85
C ARG A 17 2.87 -11.71 -14.87
N ARG A 18 3.63 -11.33 -15.90
CA ARG A 18 5.04 -11.68 -16.00
C ARG A 18 5.84 -11.19 -14.80
N PHE A 19 5.62 -9.95 -14.39
CA PHE A 19 6.27 -9.38 -13.21
C PHE A 19 6.00 -10.20 -11.95
N ILE A 20 4.76 -10.63 -11.74
CA ILE A 20 4.37 -11.43 -10.58
C ILE A 20 4.97 -12.85 -10.70
N ASP A 21 4.84 -13.50 -11.85
CA ASP A 21 5.33 -14.87 -12.08
C ASP A 21 6.82 -14.98 -11.83
N GLU A 22 7.61 -14.02 -12.35
CA GLU A 22 9.07 -13.98 -12.21
C GLU A 22 9.52 -13.43 -10.86
N GLY A 23 8.74 -12.50 -10.28
CA GLY A 23 9.16 -11.69 -9.16
C GLY A 23 8.65 -12.14 -7.79
N LEU A 24 7.48 -12.78 -7.71
CA LEU A 24 6.86 -13.12 -6.43
C LEU A 24 7.71 -14.15 -5.66
N PRO A 25 8.13 -13.86 -4.42
CA PRO A 25 8.89 -14.79 -3.59
C PRO A 25 8.21 -16.14 -3.38
N ALA A 26 9.01 -17.21 -3.27
CA ALA A 26 8.50 -18.58 -3.08
C ALA A 26 7.60 -18.71 -1.83
N TYR A 27 7.91 -17.97 -0.77
CA TYR A 27 7.09 -17.89 0.43
C TYR A 27 5.63 -17.51 0.09
N TYR A 28 5.41 -16.42 -0.63
CA TYR A 28 4.07 -15.97 -1.00
C TYR A 28 3.37 -16.93 -1.97
N LYS A 29 4.11 -17.52 -2.92
CA LYS A 29 3.57 -18.58 -3.79
C LYS A 29 3.08 -19.77 -2.96
N GLY A 30 3.82 -20.15 -1.92
CA GLY A 30 3.45 -21.22 -0.99
C GLY A 30 2.21 -20.88 -0.17
N VAL A 31 2.11 -19.67 0.36
CA VAL A 31 0.92 -19.24 1.14
C VAL A 31 -0.31 -19.20 0.25
N ALA A 32 -0.21 -18.65 -0.96
CA ALA A 32 -1.33 -18.61 -1.92
C ALA A 32 -1.79 -20.03 -2.30
N ALA A 33 -0.86 -20.95 -2.56
CA ALA A 33 -1.18 -22.34 -2.90
C ALA A 33 -1.91 -23.10 -1.77
N ASN A 34 -1.69 -22.69 -0.50
CA ASN A 34 -2.36 -23.28 0.67
C ASN A 34 -3.64 -22.54 1.09
N GLY A 35 -4.15 -21.64 0.25
CA GLY A 35 -5.39 -20.90 0.52
C GLY A 35 -5.26 -19.81 1.57
N GLY A 36 -4.03 -19.33 1.84
CA GLY A 36 -3.79 -18.16 2.67
C GLY A 36 -4.26 -16.88 1.99
N ASP A 37 -4.84 -15.97 2.75
CA ASP A 37 -5.21 -14.64 2.28
C ASP A 37 -4.01 -13.70 2.36
N LEU A 38 -3.43 -13.38 1.21
CA LEU A 38 -2.32 -12.45 1.08
C LEU A 38 -2.78 -11.07 0.56
N GLY A 39 -4.05 -10.97 0.15
CA GLY A 39 -4.61 -9.78 -0.50
C GLY A 39 -5.24 -8.79 0.47
N GLY A 40 -5.34 -9.11 1.76
CA GLY A 40 -5.93 -8.24 2.77
C GLY A 40 -4.98 -7.13 3.26
N GLU A 41 -5.57 -6.06 3.78
CA GLU A 41 -4.81 -5.05 4.53
C GLU A 41 -4.06 -5.73 5.67
N GLY A 42 -2.74 -5.74 5.62
CA GLY A 42 -1.90 -6.31 6.67
C GLY A 42 -1.04 -7.52 6.26
N GLY A 43 -1.30 -8.17 5.13
CA GLY A 43 -0.50 -9.31 4.69
C GLY A 43 0.98 -8.99 4.61
N TRP A 44 1.39 -8.15 3.66
CA TRP A 44 2.79 -7.71 3.53
C TRP A 44 3.31 -7.00 4.80
N GLN A 45 2.49 -6.12 5.40
CA GLN A 45 2.86 -5.34 6.58
C GLN A 45 3.10 -6.24 7.80
N THR A 46 2.22 -7.22 8.01
CA THR A 46 2.37 -8.21 9.09
C THR A 46 3.65 -9.01 8.90
N ASP A 47 3.91 -9.52 7.70
CA ASP A 47 5.11 -10.29 7.39
C ASP A 47 6.37 -9.44 7.54
N ARG A 48 6.34 -8.18 7.09
CA ARG A 48 7.46 -7.24 7.15
C ARG A 48 7.91 -6.94 8.58
N PHE A 49 6.97 -6.77 9.51
CA PHE A 49 7.26 -6.28 10.87
C PHE A 49 7.12 -7.35 11.95
N LEU A 50 6.18 -8.26 11.82
CA LEU A 50 5.82 -9.25 12.84
C LEU A 50 6.07 -10.70 12.39
N GLY A 51 6.32 -10.94 11.10
CA GLY A 51 6.47 -12.27 10.53
C GLY A 51 7.72 -13.02 10.99
N SER A 52 7.79 -14.30 10.64
CA SER A 52 8.99 -15.12 10.81
C SER A 52 10.19 -14.54 10.03
N PRO A 53 11.41 -14.97 10.28
CA PRO A 53 12.57 -14.54 9.49
C PRO A 53 12.40 -14.76 7.98
N GLU A 54 11.76 -15.86 7.57
CA GLU A 54 11.45 -16.18 6.18
C GLU A 54 10.40 -15.21 5.60
N ALA A 55 9.30 -14.97 6.33
CA ALA A 55 8.26 -14.02 5.94
C ALA A 55 8.83 -12.59 5.78
N LYS A 56 9.66 -12.15 6.73
CA LYS A 56 10.34 -10.85 6.66
C LYS A 56 11.26 -10.72 5.44
N ALA A 57 12.04 -11.75 5.15
CA ALA A 57 12.91 -11.75 3.98
C ALA A 57 12.10 -11.67 2.69
N ALA A 58 11.01 -12.45 2.58
CA ALA A 58 10.11 -12.42 1.43
C ALA A 58 9.42 -11.05 1.28
N ALA A 59 8.97 -10.46 2.37
CA ALA A 59 8.34 -9.13 2.36
C ALA A 59 9.30 -8.05 1.87
N LEU A 60 10.55 -8.06 2.33
CA LEU A 60 11.59 -7.13 1.87
C LEU A 60 11.96 -7.31 0.39
N GLU A 61 12.09 -8.57 -0.04
CA GLU A 61 12.38 -8.88 -1.44
C GLU A 61 11.26 -8.39 -2.37
N TRP A 62 10.00 -8.64 -1.98
CA TRP A 62 8.84 -8.21 -2.75
C TRP A 62 8.69 -6.69 -2.77
N GLU A 63 8.80 -6.04 -1.61
CA GLU A 63 8.82 -4.58 -1.45
C GLU A 63 9.80 -3.93 -2.42
N LYS A 64 11.04 -4.43 -2.46
CA LYS A 64 12.05 -3.90 -3.35
C LYS A 64 11.63 -4.00 -4.82
N LYS A 65 11.12 -5.15 -5.26
CA LYS A 65 10.70 -5.36 -6.66
C LYS A 65 9.55 -4.43 -7.05
N VAL A 66 8.55 -4.29 -6.17
CA VAL A 66 7.41 -3.41 -6.40
C VAL A 66 7.86 -1.94 -6.41
N SER A 67 8.78 -1.56 -5.50
CA SER A 67 9.36 -0.22 -5.44
C SER A 67 10.18 0.13 -6.68
N ASP A 68 11.02 -0.79 -7.16
CA ASP A 68 11.84 -0.59 -8.37
C ASP A 68 10.97 -0.28 -9.62
N ARG A 69 9.69 -0.68 -9.60
CA ARG A 69 8.69 -0.37 -10.63
C ARG A 69 7.88 0.90 -10.36
N GLY A 70 8.04 1.52 -9.19
CA GLY A 70 7.17 2.62 -8.72
C GLY A 70 5.75 2.18 -8.38
N TRP A 71 5.51 0.87 -8.23
CA TRP A 71 4.17 0.29 -8.04
C TRP A 71 3.73 0.23 -6.57
N VAL A 72 4.55 0.71 -5.65
CA VAL A 72 4.13 0.95 -4.25
C VAL A 72 3.00 1.98 -4.22
N ALA A 73 3.12 3.05 -5.01
CA ALA A 73 2.11 4.09 -5.12
C ALA A 73 1.67 4.28 -6.59
N PRO A 74 0.92 3.33 -7.17
CA PRO A 74 0.59 3.35 -8.59
C PRO A 74 -0.19 4.60 -9.02
N HIS A 75 -1.00 5.18 -8.13
CA HIS A 75 -1.83 6.34 -8.38
C HIS A 75 -1.15 7.70 -8.10
N TRP A 76 0.00 7.72 -7.40
CA TRP A 76 0.67 9.00 -7.14
C TRP A 76 1.29 9.56 -8.42
N PRO A 77 1.35 10.89 -8.56
CA PRO A 77 2.11 11.53 -9.62
C PRO A 77 3.58 11.10 -9.62
N LYS A 78 4.16 11.01 -10.82
CA LYS A 78 5.57 10.60 -10.98
C LYS A 78 6.56 11.51 -10.27
N GLU A 79 6.24 12.81 -10.17
CA GLU A 79 7.06 13.80 -9.45
C GLU A 79 7.19 13.51 -7.95
N TYR A 80 6.25 12.74 -7.37
CA TYR A 80 6.30 12.28 -5.98
C TYR A 80 6.68 10.80 -5.85
N GLY A 81 7.25 10.21 -6.91
CA GLY A 81 7.77 8.84 -6.89
C GLY A 81 6.71 7.76 -7.18
N GLY A 82 5.49 8.14 -7.54
CA GLY A 82 4.46 7.19 -7.98
C GLY A 82 4.60 6.79 -9.45
N ALA A 83 3.80 5.83 -9.88
CA ALA A 83 3.78 5.38 -11.28
C ALA A 83 2.93 6.28 -12.19
N GLY A 84 2.05 7.12 -11.65
CA GLY A 84 1.13 7.96 -12.42
C GLY A 84 0.14 7.17 -13.26
N MET A 85 -0.25 5.99 -12.79
CA MET A 85 -1.15 5.08 -13.50
C MET A 85 -2.57 5.65 -13.62
N SER A 86 -3.19 5.42 -14.77
CA SER A 86 -4.62 5.62 -14.96
C SER A 86 -5.44 4.70 -14.04
N SER A 87 -6.71 5.03 -13.82
CA SER A 87 -7.60 4.19 -13.00
C SER A 87 -7.73 2.76 -13.54
N MET A 88 -7.66 2.58 -14.86
CA MET A 88 -7.74 1.26 -15.48
C MET A 88 -6.45 0.44 -15.25
N GLU A 89 -5.28 1.07 -15.38
CA GLU A 89 -4.01 0.39 -15.06
C GLU A 89 -3.93 -0.01 -13.59
N GLN A 90 -4.39 0.86 -12.67
CA GLN A 90 -4.50 0.54 -11.25
C GLN A 90 -5.44 -0.64 -11.01
N PHE A 91 -6.59 -0.68 -11.69
CA PHE A 91 -7.53 -1.79 -11.60
C PHE A 91 -6.91 -3.10 -12.08
N ILE A 92 -6.25 -3.09 -13.25
CA ILE A 92 -5.57 -4.27 -13.79
C ILE A 92 -4.49 -4.77 -12.83
N LEU A 93 -3.64 -3.85 -12.33
CA LEU A 93 -2.59 -4.19 -11.37
C LEU A 93 -3.17 -4.88 -10.11
N LYS A 94 -4.19 -4.28 -9.50
CA LYS A 94 -4.84 -4.82 -8.31
C LYS A 94 -5.52 -6.16 -8.55
N GLN A 95 -6.18 -6.30 -9.70
CA GLN A 95 -6.83 -7.55 -10.08
C GLN A 95 -5.80 -8.68 -10.21
N GLU A 96 -4.71 -8.47 -10.92
CA GLU A 96 -3.68 -9.50 -11.12
C GLU A 96 -2.97 -9.84 -9.80
N MET A 97 -2.70 -8.84 -8.93
CA MET A 97 -2.18 -9.08 -7.58
C MET A 97 -3.14 -9.97 -6.76
N ALA A 98 -4.42 -9.63 -6.75
CA ALA A 98 -5.42 -10.39 -6.01
C ALA A 98 -5.61 -11.82 -6.55
N GLU A 99 -5.67 -12.00 -7.89
CA GLU A 99 -5.83 -13.32 -8.51
C GLU A 99 -4.65 -14.27 -8.23
N THR A 100 -3.45 -13.72 -8.07
CA THR A 100 -2.23 -14.50 -7.81
C THR A 100 -1.91 -14.63 -6.32
N GLY A 101 -2.62 -13.91 -5.45
CA GLY A 101 -2.29 -13.81 -4.04
C GLY A 101 -1.00 -13.03 -3.76
N ALA A 102 -0.56 -12.19 -4.68
CA ALA A 102 0.58 -11.30 -4.44
C ALA A 102 0.16 -10.16 -3.49
N PRO A 103 0.88 -9.94 -2.37
CA PRO A 103 0.46 -8.92 -1.40
C PRO A 103 0.69 -7.51 -1.90
N GLU A 104 -0.26 -6.60 -1.61
CA GLU A 104 -0.08 -5.17 -1.84
C GLU A 104 0.96 -4.60 -0.85
N VAL A 105 1.79 -3.68 -1.33
CA VAL A 105 2.82 -2.97 -0.54
C VAL A 105 2.37 -1.54 -0.26
N GLY A 106 2.69 -1.00 0.92
CA GLY A 106 2.53 0.42 1.25
C GLY A 106 1.44 0.75 2.28
N GLY A 107 0.26 0.16 2.22
CA GLY A 107 -0.81 0.35 3.21
C GLY A 107 -1.38 1.77 3.31
N GLN A 108 -1.82 2.18 4.50
CA GLN A 108 -2.53 3.44 4.76
C GLN A 108 -1.73 4.70 4.39
N GLY A 109 -0.41 4.64 4.51
CA GLY A 109 0.46 5.74 4.12
C GLY A 109 0.33 6.08 2.64
N VAL A 110 0.32 5.06 1.80
CA VAL A 110 0.19 5.21 0.34
C VAL A 110 -1.25 5.53 -0.05
N ALA A 111 -2.23 4.82 0.55
CA ALA A 111 -3.63 4.93 0.15
C ALA A 111 -4.29 6.25 0.59
N MET A 112 -3.93 6.78 1.76
CA MET A 112 -4.63 7.91 2.38
C MET A 112 -3.72 9.11 2.67
N LEU A 113 -2.64 8.91 3.43
CA LEU A 113 -1.78 10.03 3.85
C LEU A 113 -1.12 10.70 2.65
N GLY A 114 -0.52 9.93 1.76
CA GLY A 114 0.19 10.46 0.61
C GLY A 114 -0.66 11.34 -0.29
N PRO A 115 -1.82 10.90 -0.78
CA PRO A 115 -2.74 11.75 -1.53
C PRO A 115 -3.13 13.03 -0.79
N THR A 116 -3.36 12.95 0.52
CA THR A 116 -3.67 14.12 1.36
C THR A 116 -2.51 15.10 1.42
N VAL A 117 -1.30 14.61 1.66
CA VAL A 117 -0.09 15.45 1.72
C VAL A 117 0.25 16.02 0.34
N ILE A 118 0.07 15.25 -0.74
CA ILE A 118 0.27 15.73 -2.10
C ILE A 118 -0.66 16.89 -2.42
N ALA A 119 -1.95 16.78 -2.05
CA ALA A 119 -2.95 17.79 -2.34
C ALA A 119 -2.90 19.02 -1.42
N HIS A 120 -2.60 18.84 -0.14
CA HIS A 120 -2.79 19.87 0.88
C HIS A 120 -1.56 20.15 1.74
N GLY A 121 -0.52 19.31 1.68
CA GLY A 121 0.69 19.46 2.48
C GLY A 121 1.58 20.62 2.02
N THR A 122 2.34 21.17 2.96
CA THR A 122 3.44 22.10 2.63
C THR A 122 4.57 21.37 1.90
N GLU A 123 5.44 22.10 1.22
CA GLU A 123 6.60 21.51 0.55
C GLU A 123 7.54 20.79 1.52
N GLU A 124 7.63 21.26 2.76
CA GLU A 124 8.41 20.61 3.83
C GLU A 124 7.79 19.27 4.22
N GLN A 125 6.46 19.23 4.38
CA GLN A 125 5.73 17.99 4.67
C GLN A 125 5.87 16.99 3.53
N LYS A 126 5.73 17.42 2.27
CA LYS A 126 5.93 16.57 1.10
C LYS A 126 7.33 15.95 1.08
N LYS A 127 8.37 16.78 1.24
CA LYS A 127 9.76 16.31 1.26
C LYS A 127 10.06 15.36 2.41
N ARG A 128 9.44 15.58 3.56
CA ARG A 128 9.66 14.76 4.76
C ARG A 128 8.93 13.41 4.69
N PHE A 129 7.65 13.42 4.32
CA PHE A 129 6.78 12.25 4.51
C PHE A 129 6.67 11.37 3.27
N LEU A 130 6.60 11.94 2.05
CA LEU A 130 6.34 11.15 0.86
C LEU A 130 7.46 10.14 0.54
N PRO A 131 8.75 10.52 0.53
CA PRO A 131 9.81 9.56 0.27
C PRO A 131 9.90 8.45 1.31
N ALA A 132 9.79 8.78 2.60
CA ALA A 132 9.84 7.81 3.70
C ALA A 132 8.63 6.84 3.69
N THR A 133 7.46 7.31 3.22
CA THR A 133 6.28 6.47 3.04
C THR A 133 6.46 5.50 1.87
N LEU A 134 7.01 5.95 0.73
CA LEU A 134 7.30 5.10 -0.42
C LEU A 134 8.39 4.06 -0.14
N ALA A 135 9.40 4.44 0.65
CA ALA A 135 10.46 3.53 1.09
C ALA A 135 10.01 2.58 2.22
N CYS A 136 8.74 2.64 2.62
CA CYS A 136 8.19 1.85 3.72
C CYS A 136 8.97 1.99 5.05
N GLU A 137 9.71 3.10 5.21
CA GLU A 137 10.41 3.46 6.44
C GLU A 137 9.46 4.02 7.49
N MET A 138 8.37 4.66 7.04
CA MET A 138 7.28 5.15 7.88
C MET A 138 6.02 4.32 7.64
N VAL A 139 5.52 3.71 8.71
CA VAL A 139 4.25 3.00 8.72
C VAL A 139 3.19 3.88 9.36
N TRP A 140 2.04 3.95 8.73
CA TRP A 140 0.94 4.82 9.12
C TRP A 140 -0.26 4.02 9.55
N CYS A 141 -0.94 4.49 10.58
CA CYS A 141 -2.21 3.96 11.04
C CYS A 141 -3.27 5.06 11.04
N GLN A 142 -4.53 4.65 11.05
CA GLN A 142 -5.67 5.53 11.13
C GLN A 142 -6.24 5.52 12.55
N GLY A 143 -6.42 6.70 13.14
CA GLY A 143 -7.00 6.87 14.46
C GLY A 143 -8.28 7.69 14.38
N TYR A 144 -9.35 7.17 13.72
CA TYR A 144 -10.61 7.88 13.58
C TYR A 144 -11.65 7.46 14.61
N SER A 145 -12.04 6.20 14.57
CA SER A 145 -13.05 5.67 15.46
C SER A 145 -12.44 5.22 16.78
N GLU A 146 -13.15 5.44 17.87
CA GLU A 146 -12.87 4.84 19.17
C GLU A 146 -14.02 3.89 19.56
N PRO A 147 -13.88 3.04 20.60
CA PRO A 147 -14.90 2.04 20.91
C PRO A 147 -16.32 2.57 21.09
N GLY A 148 -16.45 3.81 21.59
CA GLY A 148 -17.74 4.47 21.83
C GLY A 148 -18.17 5.46 20.75
N ALA A 149 -17.32 5.78 19.77
CA ALA A 149 -17.61 6.81 18.77
C ALA A 149 -17.07 6.42 17.40
N GLY A 150 -17.98 6.23 16.46
CA GLY A 150 -17.69 5.98 15.04
C GLY A 150 -18.50 6.94 14.18
N SER A 151 -19.61 6.47 13.60
CA SER A 151 -20.53 7.33 12.83
C SER A 151 -21.12 8.47 13.68
N ASP A 152 -21.32 8.25 14.96
CA ASP A 152 -21.64 9.31 15.93
C ASP A 152 -20.34 9.98 16.41
N LEU A 153 -19.81 10.90 15.60
CA LEU A 153 -18.61 11.67 15.94
C LEU A 153 -18.79 12.56 17.16
N ALA A 154 -20.03 12.97 17.47
CA ALA A 154 -20.32 13.85 18.61
C ALA A 154 -20.05 13.17 19.95
N SER A 155 -20.05 11.84 20.01
CA SER A 155 -19.77 11.08 21.24
C SER A 155 -18.27 10.82 21.47
N LEU A 156 -17.36 11.36 20.65
CA LEU A 156 -15.92 11.21 20.78
C LEU A 156 -15.42 11.68 22.15
N GLN A 157 -14.64 10.85 22.83
CA GLN A 157 -14.10 11.12 24.16
C GLN A 157 -12.57 11.29 24.18
N THR A 158 -11.88 10.81 23.17
CA THR A 158 -10.42 10.99 23.03
C THR A 158 -10.07 12.48 23.03
N ARG A 159 -9.13 12.87 23.89
CA ARG A 159 -8.72 14.25 24.09
C ARG A 159 -7.22 14.38 23.91
N GLY A 160 -6.78 15.41 23.18
CA GLY A 160 -5.40 15.84 23.17
C GLY A 160 -5.18 16.93 24.23
N VAL A 161 -4.30 16.68 25.19
CA VAL A 161 -3.90 17.64 26.21
C VAL A 161 -2.46 18.07 25.98
N ARG A 162 -2.22 19.38 25.95
CA ARG A 162 -0.86 19.90 25.77
C ARG A 162 -0.06 19.76 27.06
N ASP A 163 1.14 19.17 26.95
CA ASP A 163 2.13 19.07 28.04
C ASP A 163 3.48 19.58 27.52
N GLY A 164 3.82 20.82 27.86
CA GLY A 164 5.01 21.49 27.32
C GLY A 164 4.94 21.66 25.80
N ASP A 165 5.87 21.03 25.09
CA ASP A 165 5.95 21.04 23.62
C ASP A 165 5.32 19.79 22.98
N GLU A 166 4.74 18.89 23.78
CA GLU A 166 4.12 17.64 23.34
C GLU A 166 2.60 17.67 23.52
N TRP A 167 1.93 16.74 22.87
CA TRP A 167 0.52 16.45 23.07
C TRP A 167 0.38 15.03 23.63
N VAL A 168 -0.35 14.90 24.73
CA VAL A 168 -0.75 13.61 25.31
C VAL A 168 -2.17 13.32 24.84
N VAL A 169 -2.38 12.14 24.21
CA VAL A 169 -3.65 11.67 23.66
C VAL A 169 -4.09 10.40 24.37
#